data_b1110044e6917f1c80c1d6feb6ab2a41
#
_entry.id   b1110044e6917f1c80c1d6feb6ab2a41
#
_cell.length_a   1.000
_cell.length_b   1.000
_cell.length_c   1.000
_cell.angle_alpha   90.00
_cell.angle_beta   90.00
_cell.angle_gamma   90.00
#
_symmetry.space_group_name_H-M   'P 1'
#
loop_
_entity.id
_entity.type
_entity.pdbx_description
1 polymer ?
#
loop_
_entity_poly.entity_id
_entity_poly.type
_entity_poly.pdbx_seq_one_letter_code
_entity_poly.pdbx_strand_id
1 'polypeptide(L)'
;MARQKGIIKLEGTIGDISFYKSKDGHLARTKGGVEADRIRSDPAFQRTRENGKEFGKAGTAGRLLRTSFRQYLQNAADSRMVSRLTREMLKVIKSDPVNERGERTVLDGDLTLLKGFEFNIAGKLASTFYTSYEATVDRVIGELKIDVPSFSPVSSIASPEGATHMRLISAGAVVDFEEEGYQAAASQSDEIELNQIATPLIELVNQLPANVTGPLFLVLGVEFFQSINGVSYPLKNGRFNSLALIEVITE
;
A
#
# COMPACT_ATOMS: atom_id res chain seq x y z
N MET A 1 -16.32 -17.74 17.04
CA MET A 1 -17.23 -16.78 16.35
C MET A 1 -18.27 -17.57 15.58
N ALA A 2 -19.52 -17.16 15.63
CA ALA A 2 -20.64 -17.77 14.91
C ALA A 2 -21.13 -16.81 13.81
N ARG A 3 -21.62 -17.37 12.68
CA ARG A 3 -22.25 -16.57 11.62
C ARG A 3 -23.75 -16.51 11.83
N GLN A 4 -24.35 -15.34 11.67
CA GLN A 4 -25.79 -15.16 11.66
C GLN A 4 -26.35 -15.57 10.29
N LYS A 5 -26.96 -16.76 10.22
CA LYS A 5 -27.53 -17.28 8.96
C LYS A 5 -29.01 -16.91 8.77
N GLY A 6 -29.73 -16.49 9.85
CA GLY A 6 -31.13 -16.12 9.80
C GLY A 6 -31.43 -14.92 8.90
N ILE A 7 -32.70 -14.70 8.57
CA ILE A 7 -33.16 -13.57 7.74
C ILE A 7 -32.96 -12.25 8.51
N ILE A 8 -33.18 -12.24 9.81
CA ILE A 8 -32.97 -11.08 10.69
C ILE A 8 -31.50 -11.06 11.11
N LYS A 9 -30.83 -9.93 10.89
CA LYS A 9 -29.46 -9.68 11.33
C LYS A 9 -29.48 -8.71 12.51
N LEU A 10 -28.82 -9.10 13.59
CA LEU A 10 -28.67 -8.28 14.79
C LEU A 10 -27.34 -7.53 14.74
N GLU A 11 -27.33 -6.32 15.26
CA GLU A 11 -26.11 -5.53 15.53
C GLU A 11 -26.21 -4.94 16.94
N GLY A 12 -25.11 -5.01 17.71
CA GLY A 12 -25.08 -4.56 19.10
C GLY A 12 -24.74 -5.68 20.07
N THR A 13 -25.00 -5.47 21.36
CA THR A 13 -24.70 -6.45 22.41
C THR A 13 -25.98 -6.81 23.17
N ILE A 14 -26.22 -8.11 23.30
CA ILE A 14 -27.33 -8.66 24.10
C ILE A 14 -26.71 -9.61 25.12
N GLY A 15 -26.77 -9.26 26.40
CA GLY A 15 -26.10 -10.01 27.47
C GLY A 15 -24.62 -10.14 27.19
N ASP A 16 -24.10 -11.35 27.17
CA ASP A 16 -22.70 -11.66 26.90
C ASP A 16 -22.39 -11.90 25.42
N ILE A 17 -23.34 -11.65 24.50
CA ILE A 17 -23.15 -11.87 23.06
C ILE A 17 -23.12 -10.53 22.33
N SER A 18 -22.02 -10.29 21.60
CA SER A 18 -21.89 -9.16 20.68
C SER A 18 -22.13 -9.61 19.24
N PHE A 19 -23.06 -8.93 18.58
CA PHE A 19 -23.42 -9.08 17.18
C PHE A 19 -22.83 -7.93 16.37
N TYR A 20 -22.15 -8.22 15.28
CA TYR A 20 -21.49 -7.18 14.46
C TYR A 20 -21.39 -7.60 13.00
N LYS A 21 -21.33 -6.61 12.13
CA LYS A 21 -21.07 -6.78 10.69
C LYS A 21 -19.58 -6.66 10.42
N SER A 22 -19.05 -7.57 9.63
CA SER A 22 -17.67 -7.55 9.13
C SER A 22 -17.66 -7.71 7.61
N LYS A 23 -16.46 -7.69 7.01
CA LYS A 23 -16.28 -8.02 5.58
C LYS A 23 -16.71 -9.47 5.26
N ASP A 24 -16.66 -10.35 6.24
CA ASP A 24 -17.05 -11.76 6.12
C ASP A 24 -18.54 -11.99 6.42
N GLY A 25 -19.34 -10.92 6.61
CA GLY A 25 -20.77 -10.95 6.88
C GLY A 25 -21.13 -10.62 8.34
N HIS A 26 -22.35 -10.99 8.74
CA HIS A 26 -22.86 -10.78 10.09
C HIS A 26 -22.40 -11.89 11.02
N LEU A 27 -21.72 -11.52 12.10
CA LEU A 27 -21.08 -12.42 13.05
C LEU A 27 -21.63 -12.20 14.46
N ALA A 28 -21.47 -13.23 15.29
CA ALA A 28 -21.74 -13.19 16.73
C ALA A 28 -20.53 -13.77 17.48
N ARG A 29 -20.19 -13.17 18.61
CA ARG A 29 -19.19 -13.69 19.54
C ARG A 29 -19.63 -13.48 20.98
N THR A 30 -19.21 -14.36 21.87
CA THR A 30 -19.31 -14.09 23.29
C THR A 30 -18.44 -12.90 23.66
N LYS A 31 -18.98 -11.97 24.44
CA LYS A 31 -18.23 -10.86 25.03
C LYS A 31 -17.27 -11.49 26.04
N GLY A 32 -16.04 -11.68 25.61
CA GLY A 32 -14.98 -12.19 26.48
C GLY A 32 -13.84 -11.17 26.49
N GLY A 33 -12.99 -11.29 27.46
CA GLY A 33 -11.78 -10.47 27.58
C GLY A 33 -11.62 -9.94 29.00
N VAL A 34 -10.47 -9.33 29.22
CA VAL A 34 -10.13 -8.64 30.46
C VAL A 34 -10.66 -7.22 30.38
N GLU A 35 -11.12 -6.68 31.48
CA GLU A 35 -11.57 -5.28 31.57
C GLU A 35 -10.46 -4.31 31.17
N ALA A 36 -10.81 -3.25 30.47
CA ALA A 36 -9.84 -2.28 29.95
C ALA A 36 -9.01 -1.63 31.07
N ASP A 37 -9.59 -1.39 32.24
CA ASP A 37 -8.89 -0.82 33.37
C ASP A 37 -7.82 -1.77 33.93
N ARG A 38 -8.09 -3.06 33.97
CA ARG A 38 -7.12 -4.06 34.36
C ARG A 38 -5.98 -4.14 33.34
N ILE A 39 -6.27 -4.07 32.03
CA ILE A 39 -5.19 -4.02 31.02
C ILE A 39 -4.32 -2.78 31.20
N ARG A 40 -4.90 -1.65 31.60
CA ARG A 40 -4.18 -0.39 31.79
C ARG A 40 -3.27 -0.38 33.02
N SER A 41 -3.72 -0.96 34.14
CA SER A 41 -3.08 -0.80 35.45
C SER A 41 -2.31 -2.02 35.93
N ASP A 42 -2.75 -3.25 35.58
CA ASP A 42 -2.14 -4.48 36.09
C ASP A 42 -0.76 -4.72 35.42
N PRO A 43 0.31 -4.92 36.20
CA PRO A 43 1.66 -5.22 35.67
C PRO A 43 1.70 -6.45 34.76
N ALA A 44 0.85 -7.45 34.98
CA ALA A 44 0.77 -8.64 34.14
C ALA A 44 0.44 -8.32 32.66
N PHE A 45 -0.15 -7.15 32.37
CA PHE A 45 -0.50 -6.71 31.03
C PHE A 45 0.51 -5.72 30.42
N GLN A 46 1.69 -5.53 31.01
CA GLN A 46 2.72 -4.63 30.47
C GLN A 46 3.03 -4.96 29.01
N ARG A 47 3.29 -6.23 28.67
CA ARG A 47 3.56 -6.67 27.30
C ARG A 47 2.41 -6.40 26.32
N THR A 48 1.17 -6.48 26.80
CA THR A 48 -0.01 -6.18 26.00
C THR A 48 -0.07 -4.69 25.66
N ARG A 49 0.25 -3.82 26.64
CA ARG A 49 0.31 -2.37 26.42
C ARG A 49 1.42 -1.97 25.46
N GLU A 50 2.63 -2.53 25.63
CA GLU A 50 3.76 -2.30 24.73
C GLU A 50 3.41 -2.68 23.28
N ASN A 51 2.88 -3.90 23.09
CA ASN A 51 2.43 -4.35 21.77
C ASN A 51 1.31 -3.46 21.19
N GLY A 52 0.38 -3.00 22.04
CA GLY A 52 -0.69 -2.10 21.64
C GLY A 52 -0.17 -0.75 21.16
N LYS A 53 0.83 -0.18 21.85
CA LYS A 53 1.47 1.07 21.44
C LYS A 53 2.18 0.92 20.09
N GLU A 54 3.03 -0.10 19.93
CA GLU A 54 3.75 -0.35 18.69
C GLU A 54 2.78 -0.61 17.52
N PHE A 55 1.70 -1.36 17.75
CA PHE A 55 0.67 -1.58 16.74
C PHE A 55 -0.06 -0.28 16.34
N GLY A 56 -0.33 0.60 17.30
CA GLY A 56 -0.89 1.92 17.05
C GLY A 56 0.03 2.76 16.17
N LYS A 57 1.32 2.86 16.53
CA LYS A 57 2.35 3.56 15.73
C LYS A 57 2.44 2.99 14.30
N ALA A 58 2.45 1.66 14.15
CA ALA A 58 2.43 0.99 12.84
C ALA A 58 1.19 1.34 12.02
N GLY A 59 0.03 1.42 12.65
CA GLY A 59 -1.23 1.81 12.01
C GLY A 59 -1.20 3.25 11.50
N THR A 60 -0.69 4.18 12.31
CA THR A 60 -0.53 5.60 11.95
C THR A 60 0.47 5.76 10.80
N ALA A 61 1.64 5.17 10.88
CA ALA A 61 2.66 5.22 9.83
C ALA A 61 2.14 4.62 8.51
N GLY A 62 1.47 3.47 8.59
CA GLY A 62 0.84 2.86 7.40
C GLY A 62 -0.30 3.69 6.82
N ARG A 63 -1.05 4.44 7.65
CA ARG A 63 -2.06 5.40 7.18
C ARG A 63 -1.41 6.54 6.41
N LEU A 64 -0.33 7.11 6.93
CA LEU A 64 0.38 8.22 6.32
C LEU A 64 0.96 7.83 4.95
N LEU A 65 1.69 6.72 4.88
CA LEU A 65 2.22 6.20 3.62
C LEU A 65 1.12 5.92 2.57
N ARG A 66 -0.03 5.35 2.98
CA ARG A 66 -1.16 5.15 2.06
C ARG A 66 -1.76 6.46 1.57
N THR A 67 -1.79 7.48 2.44
CA THR A 67 -2.36 8.78 2.07
C THR A 67 -1.51 9.47 1.02
N SER A 68 -0.17 9.32 1.09
CA SER A 68 0.74 9.89 0.08
C SER A 68 0.53 9.32 -1.33
N PHE A 69 0.08 8.06 -1.44
CA PHE A 69 -0.21 7.39 -2.73
C PHE A 69 -1.70 7.23 -3.03
N ARG A 70 -2.58 7.97 -2.34
CA ARG A 70 -4.03 7.78 -2.41
C ARG A 70 -4.59 7.81 -3.83
N GLN A 71 -4.03 8.64 -4.71
CA GLN A 71 -4.47 8.78 -6.09
C GLN A 71 -4.52 7.43 -6.82
N TYR A 72 -3.47 6.63 -6.70
CA TYR A 72 -3.37 5.32 -7.37
C TYR A 72 -3.97 4.17 -6.57
N LEU A 73 -3.97 4.28 -5.23
CA LEU A 73 -4.54 3.24 -4.37
C LEU A 73 -6.05 3.05 -4.54
N GLN A 74 -6.76 4.03 -5.07
CA GLN A 74 -8.19 3.90 -5.37
C GLN A 74 -8.47 2.81 -6.42
N ASN A 75 -7.53 2.60 -7.34
CA ASN A 75 -7.67 1.67 -8.46
C ASN A 75 -6.80 0.41 -8.32
N ALA A 76 -5.79 0.41 -7.44
CA ALA A 76 -4.77 -0.64 -7.35
C ALA A 76 -4.53 -1.14 -5.92
N ALA A 77 -5.60 -1.24 -5.11
CA ALA A 77 -5.50 -1.74 -3.74
C ALA A 77 -6.49 -2.87 -3.46
N ASP A 78 -6.00 -3.96 -2.86
CA ASP A 78 -6.90 -5.02 -2.40
C ASP A 78 -7.55 -4.70 -1.05
N SER A 79 -8.61 -5.44 -0.72
CA SER A 79 -9.41 -5.22 0.48
C SER A 79 -8.66 -5.46 1.80
N ARG A 80 -7.51 -6.15 1.78
CA ARG A 80 -6.67 -6.47 2.95
C ARG A 80 -5.35 -5.70 2.97
N MET A 81 -5.11 -4.82 1.99
CA MET A 81 -3.89 -4.04 1.86
C MET A 81 -3.54 -3.30 3.17
N VAL A 82 -4.51 -2.66 3.81
CA VAL A 82 -4.32 -1.95 5.10
C VAL A 82 -3.73 -2.86 6.16
N SER A 83 -4.29 -4.05 6.36
CA SER A 83 -3.82 -5.00 7.37
C SER A 83 -2.44 -5.56 7.04
N ARG A 84 -2.14 -5.76 5.74
CA ARG A 84 -0.83 -6.21 5.27
C ARG A 84 0.22 -5.13 5.51
N LEU A 85 -0.06 -3.89 5.14
CA LEU A 85 0.86 -2.77 5.34
C LEU A 85 1.14 -2.52 6.83
N THR A 86 0.10 -2.54 7.68
CA THR A 86 0.29 -2.41 9.13
C THR A 86 1.18 -3.52 9.69
N ARG A 87 1.07 -4.75 9.17
CA ARG A 87 1.96 -5.86 9.54
C ARG A 87 3.41 -5.60 9.15
N GLU A 88 3.65 -5.10 7.93
CA GLU A 88 5.02 -4.78 7.48
C GLU A 88 5.58 -3.59 8.27
N MET A 89 4.81 -2.53 8.50
CA MET A 89 5.19 -1.41 9.38
C MET A 89 5.53 -1.87 10.81
N LEU A 90 4.82 -2.86 11.33
CA LEU A 90 5.15 -3.43 12.63
C LEU A 90 6.50 -4.18 12.63
N LYS A 91 6.92 -4.76 11.50
CA LYS A 91 8.26 -5.33 11.36
C LYS A 91 9.33 -4.24 11.37
N VAL A 92 9.08 -3.13 10.66
CA VAL A 92 9.95 -1.94 10.70
C VAL A 92 10.12 -1.45 12.14
N ILE A 93 9.03 -1.22 12.87
CA ILE A 93 9.09 -0.80 14.28
C ILE A 93 9.88 -1.80 15.13
N LYS A 94 9.71 -3.10 14.92
CA LYS A 94 10.42 -4.13 15.67
C LYS A 94 11.90 -4.22 15.35
N SER A 95 12.35 -3.71 14.20
CA SER A 95 13.77 -3.64 13.84
C SER A 95 14.49 -2.46 14.45
N ASP A 96 13.78 -1.53 15.10
CA ASP A 96 14.37 -0.40 15.84
C ASP A 96 15.31 -0.91 16.95
N PRO A 97 16.62 -0.61 16.85
CA PRO A 97 17.62 -1.04 17.84
C PRO A 97 17.83 -0.02 18.96
N VAL A 98 17.25 1.17 18.86
CA VAL A 98 17.53 2.31 19.73
C VAL A 98 16.58 2.37 20.91
N ASN A 99 15.29 2.18 20.63
CA ASN A 99 14.24 2.39 21.62
C ASN A 99 13.83 1.08 22.30
N GLU A 100 13.41 1.21 23.57
CA GLU A 100 12.87 0.08 24.30
C GLU A 100 11.51 -0.35 23.71
N ARG A 101 11.16 -1.59 23.98
CA ARG A 101 9.88 -2.17 23.55
C ARG A 101 8.68 -1.34 24.06
N GLY A 102 7.77 -1.03 23.16
CA GLY A 102 6.63 -0.16 23.39
C GLY A 102 6.88 1.31 23.02
N GLU A 103 8.16 1.74 23.00
CA GLU A 103 8.53 3.09 22.56
C GLU A 103 9.17 3.15 21.18
N ARG A 104 9.44 2.00 20.56
CA ARG A 104 10.00 1.88 19.22
C ARG A 104 9.24 2.69 18.18
N THR A 105 9.98 3.19 17.17
CA THR A 105 9.46 4.04 16.11
C THR A 105 9.73 3.45 14.71
N VAL A 106 9.13 4.01 13.68
CA VAL A 106 9.45 3.66 12.30
C VAL A 106 10.72 4.35 11.80
N LEU A 107 11.08 5.49 12.41
CA LEU A 107 12.25 6.28 12.00
C LEU A 107 13.56 5.63 12.39
N ASP A 108 13.58 5.03 13.59
CA ASP A 108 14.75 4.29 14.09
C ASP A 108 14.76 2.83 13.60
N GLY A 109 13.71 2.41 12.91
CA GLY A 109 13.59 1.08 12.30
C GLY A 109 14.05 1.05 10.84
N ASP A 110 14.21 -0.16 10.32
CA ASP A 110 14.60 -0.39 8.93
C ASP A 110 13.41 -0.29 7.98
N LEU A 111 13.18 0.90 7.42
CA LEU A 111 12.12 1.15 6.44
C LEU A 111 12.35 0.42 5.12
N THR A 112 13.58 -0.03 4.81
CA THR A 112 13.86 -0.77 3.57
C THR A 112 13.13 -2.11 3.52
N LEU A 113 12.69 -2.64 4.65
CA LEU A 113 11.82 -3.83 4.75
C LEU A 113 10.49 -3.67 4.01
N LEU A 114 10.09 -2.45 3.69
CA LEU A 114 8.88 -2.16 2.90
C LEU A 114 9.12 -2.30 1.40
N LYS A 115 10.36 -2.32 0.91
CA LYS A 115 10.67 -2.50 -0.51
C LYS A 115 10.08 -3.82 -1.01
N GLY A 116 9.41 -3.78 -2.16
CA GLY A 116 8.68 -4.90 -2.72
C GLY A 116 7.27 -5.09 -2.15
N PHE A 117 6.76 -4.15 -1.34
CA PHE A 117 5.38 -4.25 -0.86
C PHE A 117 4.39 -4.05 -2.01
N GLU A 118 3.54 -5.05 -2.21
CA GLU A 118 2.45 -5.04 -3.21
C GLU A 118 1.17 -4.49 -2.60
N PHE A 119 0.67 -3.38 -3.13
CA PHE A 119 -0.60 -2.81 -2.68
C PHE A 119 -1.81 -3.64 -3.12
N ASN A 120 -1.68 -4.37 -4.21
CA ASN A 120 -2.67 -5.32 -4.69
C ASN A 120 -2.08 -6.73 -4.82
N ILE A 121 -2.44 -7.64 -3.92
CA ILE A 121 -1.93 -9.01 -3.95
C ILE A 121 -2.50 -9.86 -5.10
N ALA A 122 -3.63 -9.44 -5.67
CA ALA A 122 -4.26 -10.12 -6.79
C ALA A 122 -3.68 -9.68 -8.15
N GLY A 123 -3.06 -8.48 -8.19
CA GLY A 123 -2.33 -7.95 -9.34
C GLY A 123 -0.96 -7.47 -8.90
N LYS A 124 -0.02 -8.40 -8.71
CA LYS A 124 1.34 -8.07 -8.31
C LYS A 124 2.13 -7.51 -9.49
N LEU A 125 2.95 -6.49 -9.25
CA LEU A 125 3.76 -5.88 -10.31
C LEU A 125 4.64 -6.92 -11.02
N ALA A 126 5.36 -7.74 -10.28
CA ALA A 126 6.26 -8.75 -10.84
C ALA A 126 5.56 -9.84 -11.68
N SER A 127 4.26 -10.07 -11.48
CA SER A 127 3.47 -11.01 -12.28
C SER A 127 2.63 -10.33 -13.36
N THR A 128 2.67 -9.01 -13.46
CA THR A 128 1.92 -8.21 -14.42
C THR A 128 2.84 -7.57 -15.46
N PHE A 129 4.01 -7.11 -15.03
CA PHE A 129 4.98 -6.39 -15.84
C PHE A 129 6.33 -7.11 -15.84
N TYR A 130 6.74 -7.64 -16.97
CA TYR A 130 7.93 -8.49 -17.12
C TYR A 130 9.15 -7.77 -17.67
N THR A 131 8.99 -6.51 -18.11
CA THR A 131 10.10 -5.69 -18.59
C THR A 131 10.95 -5.20 -17.42
N SER A 132 12.26 -5.18 -17.60
CA SER A 132 13.16 -4.51 -16.67
C SER A 132 12.91 -3.01 -16.66
N TYR A 133 13.16 -2.37 -15.53
CA TYR A 133 13.17 -0.92 -15.38
C TYR A 133 14.32 -0.51 -14.47
N GLU A 134 14.75 0.72 -14.61
CA GLU A 134 15.75 1.31 -13.74
C GLU A 134 15.14 2.46 -12.96
N ALA A 135 15.32 2.46 -11.63
CA ALA A 135 14.84 3.51 -10.76
C ALA A 135 16.03 4.31 -10.22
N THR A 136 16.00 5.62 -10.40
CA THR A 136 17.01 6.55 -9.90
C THR A 136 16.36 7.57 -8.99
N VAL A 137 17.07 7.95 -7.92
CA VAL A 137 16.61 8.96 -6.97
C VAL A 137 17.73 9.95 -6.72
N ASP A 138 17.46 11.21 -6.98
CA ASP A 138 18.35 12.33 -6.68
C ASP A 138 17.66 13.28 -5.70
N ARG A 139 18.11 13.26 -4.44
CA ARG A 139 17.57 14.13 -3.38
C ARG A 139 17.94 15.60 -3.59
N VAL A 140 19.10 15.88 -4.21
CA VAL A 140 19.59 17.26 -4.37
C VAL A 140 18.67 18.07 -5.26
N ILE A 141 18.23 17.47 -6.36
CA ILE A 141 17.26 18.10 -7.26
C ILE A 141 15.81 17.69 -6.99
N GLY A 142 15.59 16.69 -6.11
CA GLY A 142 14.26 16.18 -5.77
C GLY A 142 13.65 15.29 -6.85
N GLU A 143 14.46 14.67 -7.71
CA GLU A 143 13.95 13.84 -8.81
C GLU A 143 13.92 12.35 -8.42
N LEU A 144 12.75 11.72 -8.62
CA LEU A 144 12.58 10.28 -8.56
C LEU A 144 12.13 9.82 -9.95
N LYS A 145 13.03 9.14 -10.66
CA LYS A 145 12.84 8.76 -12.06
C LYS A 145 12.78 7.25 -12.22
N ILE A 146 11.93 6.78 -13.14
CA ILE A 146 11.88 5.39 -13.58
C ILE A 146 12.02 5.39 -15.10
N ASP A 147 13.08 4.72 -15.57
CA ASP A 147 13.33 4.48 -16.99
C ASP A 147 12.90 3.06 -17.36
N VAL A 148 11.99 2.95 -18.31
CA VAL A 148 11.53 1.68 -18.86
C VAL A 148 11.97 1.60 -20.31
N PRO A 149 12.90 0.70 -20.66
CA PRO A 149 13.36 0.54 -22.03
C PRO A 149 12.22 0.09 -22.95
N SER A 150 12.42 0.21 -24.25
CA SER A 150 11.48 -0.26 -25.26
C SER A 150 11.10 -1.73 -25.05
N PHE A 151 9.81 -2.02 -25.09
CA PHE A 151 9.28 -3.38 -24.93
C PHE A 151 8.05 -3.61 -25.82
N SER A 152 7.75 -4.86 -26.12
CA SER A 152 6.52 -5.25 -26.82
C SER A 152 5.39 -5.50 -25.79
N PRO A 153 4.31 -4.70 -25.78
CA PRO A 153 3.28 -4.80 -24.74
C PRO A 153 2.65 -6.19 -24.61
N VAL A 154 2.32 -6.85 -25.73
CA VAL A 154 1.66 -8.15 -25.71
C VAL A 154 2.51 -9.26 -25.08
N SER A 155 3.83 -9.16 -25.15
CA SER A 155 4.74 -10.16 -24.58
C SER A 155 5.24 -9.82 -23.19
N SER A 156 5.21 -8.54 -22.83
CA SER A 156 5.78 -8.04 -21.58
C SER A 156 4.74 -7.73 -20.49
N ILE A 157 3.45 -7.79 -20.85
CA ILE A 157 2.34 -7.46 -19.93
C ILE A 157 1.39 -8.65 -19.82
N ALA A 158 1.16 -9.14 -18.60
CA ALA A 158 0.06 -10.05 -18.30
C ALA A 158 -1.24 -9.27 -18.17
N SER A 159 -1.90 -9.03 -19.31
CA SER A 159 -3.14 -8.28 -19.37
C SER A 159 -4.36 -9.13 -19.02
N PRO A 160 -5.35 -8.58 -18.31
CA PRO A 160 -6.62 -9.26 -18.09
C PRO A 160 -7.47 -9.33 -19.38
N GLU A 161 -8.40 -10.26 -19.40
CA GLU A 161 -9.39 -10.37 -20.48
C GLU A 161 -10.19 -9.07 -20.63
N GLY A 162 -10.34 -8.61 -21.87
CA GLY A 162 -11.02 -7.36 -22.19
C GLY A 162 -10.16 -6.10 -22.14
N ALA A 163 -8.93 -6.17 -21.64
CA ALA A 163 -8.00 -5.05 -21.73
C ALA A 163 -7.49 -4.88 -23.16
N THR A 164 -7.55 -3.66 -23.67
CA THR A 164 -7.01 -3.28 -24.99
C THR A 164 -5.82 -2.33 -24.85
N HIS A 165 -5.76 -1.59 -23.75
CA HIS A 165 -4.69 -0.62 -23.45
C HIS A 165 -4.23 -0.77 -22.00
N MET A 166 -3.04 -0.28 -21.73
CA MET A 166 -2.48 -0.16 -20.41
C MET A 166 -1.79 1.20 -20.25
N ARG A 167 -1.48 1.55 -19.00
CA ARG A 167 -0.69 2.72 -18.65
C ARG A 167 0.26 2.36 -17.53
N LEU A 168 1.49 2.82 -17.62
CA LEU A 168 2.41 2.81 -16.50
C LEU A 168 2.13 4.02 -15.60
N ILE A 169 2.11 3.81 -14.30
CA ILE A 169 1.91 4.84 -13.29
C ILE A 169 3.06 4.80 -12.29
N SER A 170 3.50 5.96 -11.86
CA SER A 170 4.53 6.13 -10.83
C SER A 170 4.16 7.24 -9.87
N ALA A 171 4.59 7.12 -8.62
CA ALA A 171 4.57 8.22 -7.66
C ALA A 171 5.76 8.14 -6.73
N GLY A 172 6.36 9.30 -6.46
CA GLY A 172 7.36 9.50 -5.44
C GLY A 172 6.78 10.26 -4.25
N ALA A 173 7.17 9.90 -3.03
CA ALA A 173 6.78 10.64 -1.84
C ALA A 173 7.93 10.71 -0.83
N VAL A 174 8.09 11.88 -0.19
CA VAL A 174 8.81 12.01 1.08
C VAL A 174 7.78 12.03 2.20
N VAL A 175 8.02 11.26 3.25
CA VAL A 175 7.07 11.09 4.35
C VAL A 175 7.75 11.47 5.66
N ASP A 176 7.18 12.45 6.35
CA ASP A 176 7.57 12.82 7.69
C ASP A 176 6.68 12.08 8.70
N PHE A 177 7.26 11.08 9.38
CA PHE A 177 6.54 10.28 10.36
C PHE A 177 6.45 10.96 11.74
N GLU A 178 7.24 11.98 12.02
CA GLU A 178 7.16 12.78 13.27
C GLU A 178 6.00 13.78 13.19
N GLU A 179 6.00 14.61 12.17
CA GLU A 179 5.00 15.66 11.99
C GLU A 179 3.73 15.16 11.27
N GLU A 180 3.65 13.85 10.99
CA GLU A 180 2.57 13.20 10.24
C GLU A 180 2.28 13.89 8.88
N GLY A 181 3.35 14.38 8.21
CA GLY A 181 3.29 15.11 6.95
C GLY A 181 3.81 14.29 5.77
N TYR A 182 3.50 14.73 4.56
CA TYR A 182 4.11 14.18 3.35
C TYR A 182 4.06 15.19 2.20
N GLN A 183 5.00 15.03 1.25
CA GLN A 183 4.94 15.65 -0.06
C GLN A 183 5.04 14.53 -1.10
N ALA A 184 4.24 14.61 -2.16
CA ALA A 184 4.18 13.59 -3.16
C ALA A 184 4.03 14.18 -4.55
N ALA A 185 4.65 13.54 -5.53
CA ALA A 185 4.52 13.82 -6.94
C ALA A 185 4.17 12.52 -7.68
N ALA A 186 3.46 12.65 -8.79
CA ALA A 186 3.00 11.51 -9.56
C ALA A 186 3.22 11.75 -11.05
N SER A 187 3.54 10.69 -11.77
CA SER A 187 3.70 10.68 -13.22
C SER A 187 3.05 9.43 -13.81
N GLN A 188 2.73 9.51 -15.09
CA GLN A 188 2.14 8.40 -15.82
C GLN A 188 2.55 8.47 -17.30
N SER A 189 2.59 7.31 -17.95
CA SER A 189 2.76 7.25 -19.40
C SER A 189 1.48 7.63 -20.13
N ASP A 190 1.57 7.83 -21.43
CA ASP A 190 0.41 7.74 -22.32
C ASP A 190 -0.22 6.34 -22.23
N GLU A 191 -1.45 6.21 -22.74
CA GLU A 191 -2.08 4.92 -22.92
C GLU A 191 -1.39 4.15 -24.03
N ILE A 192 -0.98 2.92 -23.74
CA ILE A 192 -0.21 2.03 -24.62
C ILE A 192 -1.16 0.91 -25.05
N GLU A 193 -1.31 0.75 -26.37
CA GLU A 193 -2.10 -0.36 -26.91
C GLU A 193 -1.40 -1.70 -26.64
N LEU A 194 -2.15 -2.71 -26.22
CA LEU A 194 -1.68 -4.06 -25.96
C LEU A 194 -1.50 -4.84 -27.28
N ASN A 195 -0.52 -4.42 -28.08
CA ASN A 195 -0.18 -5.00 -29.37
C ASN A 195 1.30 -5.44 -29.44
N GLN A 196 1.78 -5.83 -30.64
CA GLN A 196 3.16 -6.28 -30.88
C GLN A 196 4.13 -5.12 -31.18
N ILE A 197 3.65 -3.91 -31.34
CA ILE A 197 4.49 -2.75 -31.65
C ILE A 197 5.30 -2.38 -30.42
N ALA A 198 6.62 -2.31 -30.59
CA ALA A 198 7.50 -1.93 -29.49
C ALA A 198 7.25 -0.47 -29.05
N THR A 199 7.22 -0.24 -27.75
CA THR A 199 7.13 1.11 -27.19
C THR A 199 8.43 1.88 -27.41
N PRO A 200 8.42 3.22 -27.39
CA PRO A 200 9.63 3.98 -27.15
C PRO A 200 10.18 3.73 -25.73
N LEU A 201 11.32 4.32 -25.40
CA LEU A 201 11.75 4.52 -24.01
C LEU A 201 10.67 5.32 -23.28
N ILE A 202 10.27 4.86 -22.09
CA ILE A 202 9.29 5.54 -21.25
C ILE A 202 10.02 6.05 -20.00
N GLU A 203 9.94 7.35 -19.78
CA GLU A 203 10.51 8.01 -18.60
C GLU A 203 9.36 8.48 -17.71
N LEU A 204 9.35 8.03 -16.47
CA LEU A 204 8.38 8.48 -15.44
C LEU A 204 9.14 9.30 -14.40
N VAL A 205 8.96 10.61 -14.44
CA VAL A 205 9.65 11.55 -13.55
C VAL A 205 8.68 12.09 -12.50
N ASN A 206 9.03 11.90 -11.24
CA ASN A 206 8.27 12.42 -10.10
C ASN A 206 9.11 13.50 -9.43
N GLN A 207 8.74 14.76 -9.59
CA GLN A 207 9.49 15.91 -9.09
C GLN A 207 8.98 16.31 -7.71
N LEU A 208 9.81 16.10 -6.69
CA LEU A 208 9.65 16.62 -5.34
C LEU A 208 10.45 17.92 -5.17
N PRO A 209 10.28 18.68 -4.09
CA PRO A 209 11.19 19.77 -3.76
C PRO A 209 12.65 19.30 -3.64
N ALA A 210 13.57 20.17 -3.96
CA ALA A 210 14.99 19.91 -3.82
C ALA A 210 15.40 19.79 -2.34
N ASN A 211 16.40 18.96 -2.07
CA ASN A 211 16.98 18.77 -0.73
C ASN A 211 15.97 18.33 0.34
N VAL A 212 14.97 17.54 -0.04
CA VAL A 212 14.01 17.01 0.94
C VAL A 212 14.71 16.10 1.94
N THR A 213 14.35 16.26 3.21
CA THR A 213 14.79 15.41 4.32
C THR A 213 13.72 14.36 4.63
N GLY A 214 14.14 13.23 5.19
CA GLY A 214 13.24 12.14 5.54
C GLY A 214 13.21 11.00 4.50
N PRO A 215 12.52 9.91 4.81
CA PRO A 215 12.46 8.73 3.96
C PRO A 215 11.67 8.99 2.67
N LEU A 216 12.25 8.56 1.57
CA LEU A 216 11.68 8.62 0.22
C LEU A 216 11.12 7.25 -0.18
N PHE A 217 9.96 7.29 -0.80
CA PHE A 217 9.26 6.10 -1.28
C PHE A 217 8.90 6.30 -2.76
N LEU A 218 9.20 5.29 -3.58
CA LEU A 218 8.87 5.30 -5.02
C LEU A 218 8.02 4.08 -5.34
N VAL A 219 6.90 4.31 -6.00
CA VAL A 219 6.00 3.25 -6.46
C VAL A 219 5.94 3.20 -7.98
N LEU A 220 5.76 1.98 -8.51
CA LEU A 220 5.47 1.71 -9.92
C LEU A 220 4.24 0.81 -10.00
N GLY A 221 3.41 1.04 -11.00
CA GLY A 221 2.21 0.24 -11.23
C GLY A 221 1.76 0.20 -12.68
N VAL A 222 0.75 -0.63 -12.94
CA VAL A 222 0.10 -0.77 -14.24
C VAL A 222 -1.40 -0.62 -14.04
N GLU A 223 -2.02 0.23 -14.85
CA GLU A 223 -3.48 0.34 -14.96
C GLU A 223 -3.93 -0.18 -16.33
N PHE A 224 -5.08 -0.86 -16.36
CA PHE A 224 -5.67 -1.43 -17.57
C PHE A 224 -6.92 -0.71 -17.99
N PHE A 225 -7.06 -0.57 -19.31
CA PHE A 225 -8.19 0.11 -19.96
C PHE A 225 -8.77 -0.76 -21.06
N GLN A 226 -10.04 -0.55 -21.34
CA GLN A 226 -10.73 -1.04 -22.53
C GLN A 226 -11.14 0.14 -23.39
N SER A 227 -10.67 0.18 -24.65
CA SER A 227 -11.09 1.17 -25.61
C SER A 227 -12.29 0.64 -26.41
N ILE A 228 -13.38 1.40 -26.42
CA ILE A 228 -14.59 1.09 -27.18
C ILE A 228 -14.99 2.34 -27.97
N ASN A 229 -15.06 2.22 -29.31
CA ASN A 229 -15.40 3.34 -30.19
C ASN A 229 -14.53 4.59 -29.97
N GLY A 230 -13.23 4.41 -29.71
CA GLY A 230 -12.30 5.52 -29.49
C GLY A 230 -12.37 6.17 -28.10
N VAL A 231 -13.18 5.62 -27.19
CA VAL A 231 -13.24 6.07 -25.79
C VAL A 231 -12.59 5.03 -24.89
N SER A 232 -11.67 5.47 -24.05
CA SER A 232 -10.96 4.62 -23.11
C SER A 232 -11.69 4.56 -21.77
N TYR A 233 -11.97 3.36 -21.29
CA TYR A 233 -12.62 3.08 -20.02
C TYR A 233 -11.69 2.30 -19.10
N PRO A 234 -11.43 2.77 -17.88
CA PRO A 234 -10.62 2.01 -16.92
C PRO A 234 -11.34 0.72 -16.52
N LEU A 235 -10.62 -0.37 -16.47
CA LEU A 235 -11.15 -1.63 -15.95
C LEU A 235 -11.31 -1.53 -14.43
N LYS A 236 -12.54 -1.21 -14.00
CA LYS A 236 -12.89 -0.86 -12.62
C LYS A 236 -12.85 -2.02 -11.60
N ASN A 237 -12.52 -3.22 -12.03
CA ASN A 237 -12.56 -4.35 -11.09
C ASN A 237 -11.41 -4.36 -10.07
N GLY A 238 -10.44 -3.42 -10.15
CA GLY A 238 -9.32 -3.26 -9.18
C GLY A 238 -8.45 -4.50 -8.99
N ARG A 239 -8.87 -5.62 -9.58
CA ARG A 239 -8.26 -6.93 -9.34
C ARG A 239 -6.94 -7.11 -10.08
N PHE A 240 -6.79 -6.45 -11.21
CA PHE A 240 -5.68 -6.68 -12.12
C PHE A 240 -4.68 -5.52 -12.15
N ASN A 241 -5.09 -4.32 -11.71
CA ASN A 241 -4.17 -3.20 -11.62
C ASN A 241 -3.10 -3.49 -10.58
N SER A 242 -1.85 -3.24 -10.93
CA SER A 242 -0.72 -3.43 -10.03
C SER A 242 -0.24 -2.10 -9.47
N LEU A 243 0.28 -2.14 -8.25
CA LEU A 243 1.05 -1.06 -7.64
C LEU A 243 1.98 -1.68 -6.60
N ALA A 244 3.27 -1.44 -6.73
CA ALA A 244 4.28 -1.93 -5.80
C ALA A 244 5.22 -0.81 -5.36
N LEU A 245 5.71 -0.91 -4.14
CA LEU A 245 6.77 -0.06 -3.61
C LEU A 245 8.11 -0.60 -4.12
N ILE A 246 8.73 0.08 -5.08
CA ILE A 246 9.93 -0.40 -5.77
C ILE A 246 11.22 0.12 -5.14
N GLU A 247 11.20 1.32 -4.55
CA GLU A 247 12.34 1.88 -3.83
C GLU A 247 11.92 2.51 -2.50
N VAL A 248 12.80 2.38 -1.51
CA VAL A 248 12.73 3.03 -0.20
C VAL A 248 14.12 3.50 0.16
N ILE A 249 14.28 4.80 0.35
CA ILE A 249 15.56 5.43 0.68
C ILE A 249 15.39 6.21 1.97
N THR A 250 16.17 5.86 2.97
CA THR A 250 16.10 6.47 4.31
C THR A 250 17.02 7.66 4.48
N GLU A 251 18.16 7.67 3.79
CA GLU A 251 19.15 8.77 3.73
C GLU A 251 19.92 8.75 2.41
#